data_953bd765cb0a0c5b866474099f91d52e
#
_entry.id   953bd765cb0a0c5b866474099f91d52e
#
_cell.length_a   1.000
_cell.length_b   1.000
_cell.length_c   1.000
_cell.angle_alpha   90.00
_cell.angle_beta   90.00
_cell.angle_gamma   90.00
#
_symmetry.space_group_name_H-M   'P 1'
#
loop_
_entity.id
_entity.type
_entity.pdbx_description
1 polymer ?
#
loop_
_entity_poly.entity_id
_entity_poly.type
_entity_poly.pdbx_seq_one_letter_code
_entity_poly.pdbx_strand_id
1 'polypeptide(L)'
;MNLIDNIIRGISIENILIQAINHIYTKGPTSITDMEVLSYIAIYHPEIFNKHIDSILTYLAIFYKNPTANTLQDLVFQQYKEHIKDTHHITYTPVQASIASNISNYRCFSFSAPTSTGKSFVFLKEINDSRGDVVVVVPSRALINEYYINICSQIMDKTINVLTFIDSINTSIAKRNIFVVTPERCRELFKQKECFK
;
A
#
# COMPACT_ATOMS: atom_id res chain seq x y z
N MET A 1 -19.54 14.42 30.84
CA MET A 1 -18.06 14.30 30.80
C MET A 1 -17.70 13.59 29.49
N ASN A 2 -16.87 14.19 28.67
CA ASN A 2 -16.56 13.63 27.33
C ASN A 2 -15.69 12.38 27.51
N LEU A 3 -15.89 11.37 26.69
CA LEU A 3 -15.11 10.11 26.68
C LEU A 3 -13.60 10.38 26.56
N ILE A 4 -13.24 11.32 25.72
CA ILE A 4 -11.83 11.73 25.51
C ILE A 4 -11.23 12.38 26.78
N ASP A 5 -12.00 13.18 27.52
CA ASP A 5 -11.54 13.75 28.80
C ASP A 5 -11.20 12.66 29.83
N ASN A 6 -11.99 11.57 29.84
CA ASN A 6 -11.71 10.41 30.70
C ASN A 6 -10.40 9.72 30.32
N ILE A 7 -10.14 9.57 29.01
CA ILE A 7 -8.90 8.98 28.50
C ILE A 7 -7.72 9.85 28.91
N ILE A 8 -7.75 11.14 28.68
CA ILE A 8 -6.66 12.06 29.01
C ILE A 8 -6.35 12.04 30.53
N ARG A 9 -7.40 11.93 31.37
CA ARG A 9 -7.27 11.89 32.85
C ARG A 9 -6.91 10.50 33.41
N GLY A 10 -6.82 9.48 32.58
CA GLY A 10 -6.49 8.12 33.05
C GLY A 10 -7.64 7.37 33.73
N ILE A 11 -8.91 7.76 33.47
CA ILE A 11 -10.08 7.18 34.16
C ILE A 11 -10.60 5.98 33.35
N SER A 12 -10.59 4.79 33.94
CA SER A 12 -11.17 3.55 33.38
C SER A 12 -10.66 3.16 31.98
N ILE A 13 -9.41 3.44 31.67
CA ILE A 13 -8.82 3.29 30.33
C ILE A 13 -8.97 1.87 29.76
N GLU A 14 -8.67 0.85 30.57
CA GLU A 14 -8.72 -0.54 30.11
C GLU A 14 -10.16 -0.95 29.73
N ASN A 15 -11.16 -0.52 30.50
CA ASN A 15 -12.57 -0.77 30.17
C ASN A 15 -12.99 -0.05 28.87
N ILE A 16 -12.57 1.20 28.69
CA ILE A 16 -12.85 1.97 27.48
C ILE A 16 -12.22 1.31 26.26
N LEU A 17 -10.96 0.85 26.39
CA LEU A 17 -10.25 0.15 25.33
C LEU A 17 -10.94 -1.17 24.94
N ILE A 18 -11.30 -1.99 25.94
CA ILE A 18 -11.99 -3.27 25.72
C ILE A 18 -13.35 -3.06 25.04
N GLN A 19 -14.09 -2.02 25.42
CA GLN A 19 -15.36 -1.68 24.77
C GLN A 19 -15.15 -1.31 23.29
N ALA A 20 -14.15 -0.48 22.98
CA ALA A 20 -13.82 -0.10 21.61
C ALA A 20 -13.39 -1.33 20.79
N ILE A 21 -12.52 -2.20 21.33
CA ILE A 21 -12.10 -3.44 20.69
C ILE A 21 -13.29 -4.37 20.39
N ASN A 22 -14.19 -4.56 21.37
CA ASN A 22 -15.38 -5.39 21.20
C ASN A 22 -16.34 -4.81 20.16
N HIS A 23 -16.47 -3.49 20.11
CA HIS A 23 -17.29 -2.84 19.10
C HIS A 23 -16.70 -3.03 17.69
N ILE A 24 -15.39 -2.88 17.53
CA ILE A 24 -14.68 -3.14 16.27
C ILE A 24 -14.81 -4.63 15.87
N TYR A 25 -14.67 -5.54 16.83
CA TYR A 25 -14.83 -6.98 16.58
C TYR A 25 -16.23 -7.32 16.04
N THR A 26 -17.27 -6.71 16.61
CA THR A 26 -18.67 -7.06 16.26
C THR A 26 -19.19 -6.32 15.02
N LYS A 27 -18.75 -5.08 14.79
CA LYS A 27 -19.28 -4.20 13.72
C LYS A 27 -18.25 -3.82 12.65
N GLY A 28 -17.00 -4.24 12.83
CA GLY A 28 -15.89 -3.84 11.98
C GLY A 28 -15.35 -2.44 12.29
N PRO A 29 -14.22 -2.07 11.69
CA PRO A 29 -13.49 -0.82 11.96
C PRO A 29 -14.09 0.40 11.22
N THR A 30 -15.39 0.63 11.34
CA THR A 30 -16.13 1.67 10.62
C THR A 30 -16.45 2.89 11.47
N SER A 31 -16.32 2.79 12.81
CA SER A 31 -16.65 3.84 13.75
C SER A 31 -15.50 4.83 13.93
N ILE A 32 -15.74 6.10 13.58
CA ILE A 32 -14.77 7.18 13.82
C ILE A 32 -14.46 7.32 15.31
N THR A 33 -15.47 7.18 16.18
CA THR A 33 -15.30 7.29 17.64
C THR A 33 -14.37 6.20 18.18
N ASP A 34 -14.47 4.96 17.69
CA ASP A 34 -13.58 3.90 18.13
C ASP A 34 -12.12 4.14 17.66
N MET A 35 -11.95 4.67 16.46
CA MET A 35 -10.62 5.04 15.95
C MET A 35 -10.01 6.20 16.76
N GLU A 36 -10.81 7.20 17.14
CA GLU A 36 -10.37 8.26 18.04
C GLU A 36 -9.96 7.70 19.40
N VAL A 37 -10.79 6.85 20.03
CA VAL A 37 -10.48 6.19 21.30
C VAL A 37 -9.15 5.44 21.22
N LEU A 38 -8.97 4.61 20.21
CA LEU A 38 -7.70 3.87 20.01
C LEU A 38 -6.51 4.81 19.87
N SER A 39 -6.66 5.90 19.10
CA SER A 39 -5.61 6.88 18.88
C SER A 39 -5.22 7.62 20.15
N TYR A 40 -6.20 8.08 20.92
CA TYR A 40 -5.96 8.77 22.19
C TYR A 40 -5.32 7.84 23.23
N ILE A 41 -5.79 6.58 23.33
CA ILE A 41 -5.19 5.61 24.28
C ILE A 41 -3.76 5.25 23.84
N ALA A 42 -3.49 5.10 22.55
CA ALA A 42 -2.14 4.86 22.06
C ALA A 42 -1.16 5.99 22.41
N ILE A 43 -1.62 7.24 22.39
CA ILE A 43 -0.80 8.42 22.69
C ILE A 43 -0.61 8.61 24.21
N TYR A 44 -1.70 8.55 24.98
CA TYR A 44 -1.69 8.91 26.41
C TYR A 44 -1.41 7.73 27.33
N HIS A 45 -1.72 6.49 26.91
CA HIS A 45 -1.56 5.27 27.70
C HIS A 45 -0.95 4.11 26.90
N PRO A 46 0.26 4.28 26.31
CA PRO A 46 0.87 3.32 25.41
C PRO A 46 1.08 1.94 26.05
N GLU A 47 1.31 1.87 27.36
CA GLU A 47 1.49 0.60 28.08
C GLU A 47 0.21 -0.26 28.05
N ILE A 48 -0.96 0.38 28.27
CA ILE A 48 -2.26 -0.31 28.24
C ILE A 48 -2.59 -0.69 26.79
N PHE A 49 -2.36 0.22 25.84
CA PHE A 49 -2.57 -0.04 24.41
C PHE A 49 -1.75 -1.26 23.94
N ASN A 50 -0.46 -1.32 24.28
CA ASN A 50 0.44 -2.38 23.86
C ASN A 50 0.09 -3.76 24.47
N LYS A 51 -0.58 -3.84 25.61
CA LYS A 51 -1.09 -5.11 26.14
C LYS A 51 -2.13 -5.77 25.23
N HIS A 52 -2.85 -4.97 24.46
CA HIS A 52 -3.94 -5.41 23.58
C HIS A 52 -3.60 -5.25 22.09
N ILE A 53 -2.34 -4.94 21.77
CA ILE A 53 -1.93 -4.59 20.39
C ILE A 53 -2.27 -5.69 19.37
N ASP A 54 -2.10 -6.95 19.72
CA ASP A 54 -2.36 -8.09 18.84
C ASP A 54 -3.85 -8.14 18.43
N SER A 55 -4.76 -8.02 19.41
CA SER A 55 -6.19 -7.96 19.14
C SER A 55 -6.58 -6.75 18.31
N ILE A 56 -6.01 -5.59 18.61
CA ILE A 56 -6.25 -4.35 17.86
C ILE A 56 -5.82 -4.51 16.40
N LEU A 57 -4.59 -4.98 16.16
CA LEU A 57 -4.07 -5.18 14.81
C LEU A 57 -4.88 -6.21 14.02
N THR A 58 -5.31 -7.27 14.68
CA THR A 58 -6.11 -8.33 14.07
C THR A 58 -7.49 -7.82 13.66
N TYR A 59 -8.21 -7.14 14.56
CA TYR A 59 -9.57 -6.67 14.29
C TYR A 59 -9.64 -5.44 13.38
N LEU A 60 -8.56 -4.66 13.31
CA LEU A 60 -8.39 -3.60 12.30
C LEU A 60 -7.98 -4.15 10.91
N ALA A 61 -7.85 -5.46 10.75
CA ALA A 61 -7.38 -6.12 9.54
C ALA A 61 -5.96 -5.69 9.10
N ILE A 62 -5.12 -5.26 10.06
CA ILE A 62 -3.71 -4.93 9.85
C ILE A 62 -2.77 -5.95 10.51
N PHE A 63 -3.23 -7.19 10.63
CA PHE A 63 -2.53 -8.33 11.24
C PHE A 63 -1.15 -8.60 10.63
N TYR A 64 -0.90 -8.18 9.38
CA TYR A 64 0.40 -8.31 8.73
C TYR A 64 1.51 -7.50 9.42
N LYS A 65 1.16 -6.56 10.31
CA LYS A 65 2.11 -5.82 11.17
C LYS A 65 2.35 -6.51 12.50
N ASN A 66 1.56 -7.52 12.86
CA ASN A 66 1.73 -8.23 14.13
C ASN A 66 3.01 -9.09 14.09
N PRO A 67 3.96 -8.90 15.03
CA PRO A 67 5.20 -9.69 15.08
C PRO A 67 5.03 -11.06 15.71
N THR A 68 3.99 -11.27 16.54
CA THR A 68 3.79 -12.45 17.37
C THR A 68 2.43 -13.08 17.11
N ALA A 69 2.29 -14.39 17.41
CA ALA A 69 1.03 -15.10 17.38
C ALA A 69 0.71 -15.57 18.80
N ASN A 70 -0.26 -14.93 19.42
CA ASN A 70 -0.67 -15.26 20.80
C ASN A 70 -1.98 -16.07 20.85
N THR A 71 -2.72 -16.08 19.74
CA THR A 71 -3.97 -16.82 19.57
C THR A 71 -3.91 -17.75 18.36
N LEU A 72 -4.81 -18.73 18.28
CA LEU A 72 -4.95 -19.59 17.11
C LEU A 72 -5.25 -18.77 15.83
N GLN A 73 -6.03 -17.70 15.97
CA GLN A 73 -6.34 -16.79 14.86
C GLN A 73 -5.08 -16.06 14.37
N ASP A 74 -4.24 -15.57 15.29
CA ASP A 74 -2.98 -14.92 14.92
C ASP A 74 -2.04 -15.88 14.20
N LEU A 75 -2.02 -17.15 14.62
CA LEU A 75 -1.22 -18.19 13.99
C LEU A 75 -1.66 -18.44 12.54
N VAL A 76 -2.96 -18.49 12.27
CA VAL A 76 -3.49 -18.61 10.91
C VAL A 76 -3.10 -17.38 10.07
N PHE A 77 -3.20 -16.17 10.63
CA PHE A 77 -2.79 -14.95 9.91
C PHE A 77 -1.27 -14.87 9.69
N GLN A 78 -0.46 -15.36 10.61
CA GLN A 78 0.99 -15.47 10.38
C GLN A 78 1.32 -16.44 9.24
N GLN A 79 0.71 -17.61 9.21
CA GLN A 79 0.90 -18.56 8.12
C GLN A 79 0.47 -17.96 6.76
N TYR A 80 -0.62 -17.20 6.73
CA TYR A 80 -1.05 -16.50 5.55
C TYR A 80 -0.04 -15.40 5.12
N LYS A 81 0.49 -14.64 6.07
CA LYS A 81 1.55 -13.64 5.83
C LYS A 81 2.83 -14.26 5.28
N GLU A 82 3.25 -15.39 5.83
CA GLU A 82 4.41 -16.16 5.35
C GLU A 82 4.18 -16.68 3.93
N HIS A 83 3.03 -17.25 3.66
CA HIS A 83 2.66 -17.70 2.31
C HIS A 83 2.71 -16.56 1.27
N ILE A 84 2.19 -15.37 1.60
CA ILE A 84 2.29 -14.19 0.74
C ILE A 84 3.76 -13.82 0.51
N LYS A 85 4.57 -13.81 1.56
CA LYS A 85 5.98 -13.46 1.48
C LYS A 85 6.78 -14.46 0.64
N ASP A 86 6.50 -15.75 0.78
CA ASP A 86 7.16 -16.80 -0.01
C ASP A 86 6.78 -16.72 -1.49
N THR A 87 5.51 -16.41 -1.78
CA THR A 87 5.00 -16.31 -3.15
C THR A 87 5.54 -15.06 -3.88
N HIS A 88 5.58 -13.92 -3.19
CA HIS A 88 5.90 -12.62 -3.81
C HIS A 88 7.27 -12.07 -3.42
N HIS A 89 8.00 -12.73 -2.53
CA HIS A 89 9.28 -12.29 -1.94
C HIS A 89 9.20 -10.92 -1.24
N ILE A 90 7.98 -10.49 -0.91
CA ILE A 90 7.68 -9.23 -0.24
C ILE A 90 6.43 -9.39 0.62
N THR A 91 6.35 -8.64 1.70
CA THR A 91 5.16 -8.66 2.57
C THR A 91 4.10 -7.71 2.01
N TYR A 92 3.16 -8.26 1.25
CA TYR A 92 1.98 -7.55 0.79
C TYR A 92 0.83 -7.63 1.80
N THR A 93 -0.04 -6.64 1.77
CA THR A 93 -1.38 -6.80 2.35
C THR A 93 -2.18 -7.81 1.50
N PRO A 94 -3.25 -8.42 2.02
CA PRO A 94 -4.09 -9.34 1.24
C PRO A 94 -4.59 -8.76 -0.07
N VAL A 95 -4.96 -7.47 -0.06
CA VAL A 95 -5.42 -6.75 -1.27
C VAL A 95 -4.28 -6.58 -2.26
N GLN A 96 -3.09 -6.18 -1.80
CA GLN A 96 -1.92 -6.03 -2.66
C GLN A 96 -1.48 -7.37 -3.27
N ALA A 97 -1.47 -8.44 -2.49
CA ALA A 97 -1.16 -9.80 -2.97
C ALA A 97 -2.15 -10.27 -4.05
N SER A 98 -3.44 -10.03 -3.83
CA SER A 98 -4.49 -10.32 -4.83
C SER A 98 -4.28 -9.55 -6.12
N ILE A 99 -3.95 -8.25 -6.04
CA ILE A 99 -3.67 -7.42 -7.22
C ILE A 99 -2.42 -7.94 -7.95
N ALA A 100 -1.31 -8.17 -7.27
CA ALA A 100 -0.06 -8.63 -7.84
C ALA A 100 -0.22 -9.99 -8.56
N SER A 101 -0.91 -10.95 -7.93
CA SER A 101 -1.18 -12.26 -8.52
C SER A 101 -2.04 -12.16 -9.78
N ASN A 102 -3.01 -11.24 -9.82
CA ASN A 102 -3.90 -11.10 -10.97
C ASN A 102 -3.24 -10.34 -12.14
N ILE A 103 -2.41 -9.34 -11.87
CA ILE A 103 -1.67 -8.63 -12.93
C ILE A 103 -0.87 -9.61 -13.80
N SER A 104 -0.20 -10.57 -13.19
CA SER A 104 0.63 -11.56 -13.91
C SER A 104 -0.19 -12.56 -14.73
N ASN A 105 -1.46 -12.77 -14.40
CA ASN A 105 -2.30 -13.79 -15.02
C ASN A 105 -3.12 -13.27 -16.21
N TYR A 106 -3.25 -11.97 -16.39
CA TYR A 106 -4.15 -11.39 -17.40
C TYR A 106 -3.43 -10.40 -18.30
N ARG A 107 -3.73 -10.45 -19.59
CA ARG A 107 -3.26 -9.44 -20.56
C ARG A 107 -3.82 -8.04 -20.26
N CYS A 108 -5.05 -7.97 -19.79
CA CYS A 108 -5.72 -6.75 -19.38
C CYS A 108 -6.36 -6.98 -18.02
N PHE A 109 -6.03 -6.14 -17.06
CA PHE A 109 -6.52 -6.23 -15.70
C PHE A 109 -7.01 -4.86 -15.22
N SER A 110 -8.19 -4.83 -14.62
CA SER A 110 -8.77 -3.63 -14.02
C SER A 110 -9.25 -3.96 -12.62
N PHE A 111 -9.01 -3.07 -11.68
CA PHE A 111 -9.48 -3.23 -10.32
C PHE A 111 -9.85 -1.87 -9.69
N SER A 112 -10.73 -1.92 -8.71
CA SER A 112 -11.06 -0.80 -7.85
C SER A 112 -10.73 -1.16 -6.42
N ALA A 113 -10.07 -0.24 -5.72
CA ALA A 113 -9.75 -0.41 -4.31
C ALA A 113 -9.76 0.97 -3.62
N PRO A 114 -10.12 1.06 -2.31
CA PRO A 114 -10.11 2.30 -1.56
C PRO A 114 -8.76 3.03 -1.64
N THR A 115 -8.76 4.33 -1.41
CA THR A 115 -7.52 5.08 -1.15
C THR A 115 -6.80 4.46 0.07
N SER A 116 -5.52 4.68 0.22
CA SER A 116 -4.72 4.10 1.31
C SER A 116 -4.51 2.56 1.34
N THR A 117 -5.03 1.79 0.39
CA THR A 117 -4.72 0.35 0.29
C THR A 117 -3.31 0.06 -0.23
N GLY A 118 -2.53 1.08 -0.55
CA GLY A 118 -1.17 0.94 -1.04
C GLY A 118 -1.07 0.43 -2.49
N LYS A 119 -2.04 0.77 -3.34
CA LYS A 119 -2.04 0.43 -4.79
C LYS A 119 -0.76 0.87 -5.49
N SER A 120 -0.30 2.08 -5.21
CA SER A 120 0.91 2.64 -5.80
C SER A 120 2.15 1.81 -5.51
N PHE A 121 2.23 1.16 -4.34
CA PHE A 121 3.33 0.28 -3.99
C PHE A 121 3.39 -0.96 -4.91
N VAL A 122 2.25 -1.58 -5.20
CA VAL A 122 2.19 -2.73 -6.13
C VAL A 122 2.62 -2.30 -7.53
N PHE A 123 2.11 -1.18 -8.03
CA PHE A 123 2.49 -0.68 -9.35
C PHE A 123 3.98 -0.34 -9.44
N LEU A 124 4.55 0.32 -8.44
CA LEU A 124 5.98 0.64 -8.43
C LEU A 124 6.84 -0.63 -8.44
N LYS A 125 6.40 -1.67 -7.72
CA LYS A 125 7.07 -2.97 -7.72
C LYS A 125 7.00 -3.62 -9.11
N GLU A 126 5.81 -3.68 -9.73
CA GLU A 126 5.62 -4.22 -11.09
C GLU A 126 6.44 -3.44 -12.13
N ILE A 127 6.47 -2.11 -12.04
CA ILE A 127 7.31 -1.26 -12.89
C ILE A 127 8.79 -1.63 -12.71
N ASN A 128 9.25 -1.82 -11.48
CA ASN A 128 10.65 -2.15 -11.20
C ASN A 128 11.04 -3.54 -11.74
N ASP A 129 10.16 -4.52 -11.59
CA ASP A 129 10.40 -5.91 -11.97
C ASP A 129 10.19 -6.19 -13.47
N SER A 130 9.56 -5.28 -14.19
CA SER A 130 9.37 -5.38 -15.63
C SER A 130 10.71 -5.45 -16.38
N ARG A 131 10.78 -6.28 -17.42
CA ARG A 131 11.98 -6.41 -18.26
C ARG A 131 11.97 -5.52 -19.49
N GLY A 132 10.80 -5.14 -19.96
CA GLY A 132 10.60 -4.28 -21.14
C GLY A 132 10.32 -2.84 -20.77
N ASP A 133 10.10 -2.02 -21.80
CA ASP A 133 9.64 -0.65 -21.63
C ASP A 133 8.27 -0.60 -20.96
N VAL A 134 8.05 0.41 -20.12
CA VAL A 134 6.82 0.61 -19.35
C VAL A 134 6.23 1.99 -19.63
N VAL A 135 4.92 2.05 -19.80
CA VAL A 135 4.21 3.32 -19.94
C VAL A 135 3.21 3.46 -18.77
N VAL A 136 3.46 4.44 -17.92
CA VAL A 136 2.59 4.83 -16.82
C VAL A 136 1.75 6.02 -17.28
N VAL A 137 0.44 5.81 -17.40
CA VAL A 137 -0.48 6.88 -17.82
C VAL A 137 -1.19 7.44 -16.59
N VAL A 138 -1.01 8.73 -16.38
CA VAL A 138 -1.61 9.45 -15.24
C VAL A 138 -2.54 10.56 -15.70
N PRO A 139 -3.65 10.82 -15.00
CA PRO A 139 -4.68 11.76 -15.46
C PRO A 139 -4.26 13.22 -15.42
N SER A 140 -3.19 13.58 -14.70
CA SER A 140 -2.78 15.00 -14.57
C SER A 140 -1.28 15.18 -14.54
N ARG A 141 -0.83 16.40 -14.89
CA ARG A 141 0.59 16.77 -14.85
C ARG A 141 1.17 16.75 -13.43
N ALA A 142 0.37 17.03 -12.41
CA ALA A 142 0.81 16.96 -11.02
C ALA A 142 1.22 15.54 -10.63
N LEU A 143 0.45 14.53 -11.06
CA LEU A 143 0.76 13.12 -10.84
C LEU A 143 1.98 12.65 -11.64
N ILE A 144 2.30 13.23 -12.78
CA ILE A 144 3.54 12.93 -13.51
C ILE A 144 4.75 13.14 -12.59
N ASN A 145 4.82 14.30 -11.93
CA ASN A 145 5.95 14.64 -11.08
C ASN A 145 6.04 13.70 -9.85
N GLU A 146 4.91 13.39 -9.23
CA GLU A 146 4.84 12.45 -8.11
C GLU A 146 5.35 11.05 -8.50
N TYR A 147 4.83 10.49 -9.58
CA TYR A 147 5.26 9.17 -10.05
C TYR A 147 6.72 9.16 -10.53
N TYR A 148 7.15 10.22 -11.21
CA TYR A 148 8.54 10.37 -11.63
C TYR A 148 9.51 10.31 -10.44
N ILE A 149 9.27 11.10 -9.39
CA ILE A 149 10.10 11.11 -8.19
C ILE A 149 10.07 9.74 -7.50
N ASN A 150 8.90 9.13 -7.34
CA ASN A 150 8.75 7.83 -6.69
C ASN A 150 9.48 6.72 -7.47
N ILE A 151 9.38 6.70 -8.79
CA ILE A 151 10.07 5.73 -9.65
C ILE A 151 11.58 5.95 -9.57
N CYS A 152 12.06 7.17 -9.74
CA CYS A 152 13.49 7.49 -9.65
C CYS A 152 14.10 7.14 -8.30
N SER A 153 13.34 7.27 -7.21
CA SER A 153 13.84 6.91 -5.88
C SER A 153 14.03 5.41 -5.66
N GLN A 154 13.36 4.57 -6.44
CA GLN A 154 13.41 3.11 -6.32
C GLN A 154 14.35 2.46 -7.36
N ILE A 155 14.55 3.12 -8.49
CA ILE A 155 15.41 2.59 -9.57
C ILE A 155 16.84 3.06 -9.35
N MET A 156 17.71 2.14 -8.99
CA MET A 156 19.15 2.41 -8.85
C MET A 156 19.95 2.18 -10.13
N ASP A 157 19.38 1.48 -11.12
CA ASP A 157 20.07 1.18 -12.38
C ASP A 157 20.07 2.41 -13.30
N LYS A 158 21.23 3.01 -13.48
CA LYS A 158 21.45 4.18 -14.35
C LYS A 158 21.26 3.91 -15.84
N THR A 159 21.11 2.66 -16.24
CA THR A 159 20.85 2.27 -17.63
C THR A 159 19.35 2.31 -17.98
N ILE A 160 18.51 2.60 -17.01
CA ILE A 160 17.06 2.76 -17.14
C ILE A 160 16.72 4.24 -17.19
N ASN A 161 16.04 4.67 -18.25
CA ASN A 161 15.53 6.03 -18.34
C ASN A 161 14.13 6.13 -17.75
N VAL A 162 13.90 7.18 -16.98
CA VAL A 162 12.55 7.60 -16.59
C VAL A 162 12.23 8.91 -17.30
N LEU A 163 11.25 8.90 -18.19
CA LEU A 163 10.95 9.98 -19.11
C LEU A 163 9.53 10.50 -18.90
N THR A 164 9.39 11.82 -18.86
CA THR A 164 8.08 12.49 -18.80
C THR A 164 7.70 13.13 -20.16
N PHE A 165 8.55 12.99 -21.14
CA PHE A 165 8.39 13.47 -22.51
C PHE A 165 8.98 12.47 -23.50
N ILE A 166 8.66 12.66 -24.77
CA ILE A 166 9.14 11.79 -25.84
C ILE A 166 10.48 12.34 -26.34
N ASP A 167 11.52 11.53 -26.21
CA ASP A 167 12.86 11.84 -26.68
C ASP A 167 13.46 10.60 -27.35
N SER A 168 13.47 10.62 -28.68
CA SER A 168 13.96 9.50 -29.50
C SER A 168 15.45 9.23 -29.31
N ILE A 169 16.25 10.26 -28.99
CA ILE A 169 17.71 10.10 -28.80
C ILE A 169 17.97 9.35 -27.49
N ASN A 170 17.38 9.80 -26.40
CA ASN A 170 17.59 9.18 -25.09
C ASN A 170 16.97 7.77 -25.02
N THR A 171 15.83 7.53 -25.67
CA THR A 171 15.19 6.20 -25.68
C THR A 171 16.02 5.14 -26.40
N SER A 172 16.81 5.52 -27.41
CA SER A 172 17.65 4.59 -28.19
C SER A 172 18.86 4.07 -27.39
N ILE A 173 19.38 4.86 -26.45
CA ILE A 173 20.62 4.57 -25.71
C ILE A 173 20.35 3.72 -24.47
N ALA A 174 19.21 3.91 -23.82
CA ALA A 174 18.89 3.21 -22.58
C ALA A 174 18.61 1.72 -22.79
N LYS A 175 18.93 0.92 -21.80
CA LYS A 175 18.59 -0.50 -21.75
C LYS A 175 17.08 -0.72 -21.68
N ARG A 176 16.36 0.15 -20.97
CA ARG A 176 14.91 0.15 -20.76
C ARG A 176 14.42 1.57 -20.52
N ASN A 177 13.21 1.85 -20.98
CA ASN A 177 12.57 3.14 -20.78
C ASN A 177 11.28 3.01 -19.96
N ILE A 178 11.06 3.94 -19.06
CA ILE A 178 9.83 4.09 -18.29
C ILE A 178 9.26 5.46 -18.61
N PHE A 179 8.11 5.47 -19.26
CA PHE A 179 7.43 6.72 -19.63
C PHE A 179 6.34 7.02 -18.61
N VAL A 180 6.36 8.22 -18.02
CA VAL A 180 5.30 8.73 -17.14
C VAL A 180 4.64 9.89 -17.85
N VAL A 181 3.44 9.65 -18.39
CA VAL A 181 2.80 10.56 -19.35
C VAL A 181 1.31 10.74 -19.08
N THR A 182 0.73 11.83 -19.63
CA THR A 182 -0.72 11.99 -19.68
C THR A 182 -1.31 11.16 -20.83
N PRO A 183 -2.65 10.93 -20.85
CA PRO A 183 -3.30 10.22 -21.97
C PRO A 183 -3.00 10.80 -23.35
N GLU A 184 -2.92 12.13 -23.47
CA GLU A 184 -2.61 12.82 -24.73
C GLU A 184 -1.20 12.51 -25.19
N ARG A 185 -0.22 12.59 -24.28
CA ARG A 185 1.18 12.26 -24.58
C ARG A 185 1.38 10.78 -24.84
N CYS A 186 0.65 9.93 -24.14
CA CYS A 186 0.66 8.49 -24.40
C CYS A 186 0.21 8.19 -25.84
N ARG A 187 -0.84 8.84 -26.31
CA ARG A 187 -1.31 8.71 -27.69
C ARG A 187 -0.24 9.13 -28.72
N GLU A 188 0.48 10.21 -28.47
CA GLU A 188 1.60 10.62 -29.33
C GLU A 188 2.77 9.65 -29.29
N LEU A 189 3.10 9.12 -28.11
CA LEU A 189 4.14 8.11 -27.93
C LEU A 189 3.87 6.86 -28.80
N PHE A 190 2.63 6.36 -28.82
CA PHE A 190 2.26 5.19 -29.65
C PHE A 190 2.30 5.43 -31.15
N LYS A 191 2.33 6.68 -31.61
CA LYS A 191 2.55 6.98 -33.03
C LYS A 191 4.04 6.86 -33.43
N GLN A 192 4.93 6.98 -32.48
CA GLN A 192 6.38 6.90 -32.69
C GLN A 192 6.89 5.50 -32.33
N LYS A 193 6.70 4.53 -33.26
CA LYS A 193 7.03 3.12 -33.04
C LYS A 193 8.50 2.87 -32.67
N GLU A 194 9.40 3.79 -33.02
CA GLU A 194 10.84 3.69 -32.77
C GLU A 194 11.23 3.96 -31.30
N CYS A 195 10.30 4.44 -30.47
CA CYS A 195 10.55 4.75 -29.06
C CYS A 195 10.42 3.55 -28.13
N PHE A 196 9.99 2.39 -28.63
CA PHE A 196 9.80 1.18 -27.81
C PHE A 196 10.83 0.10 -28.14
N LYS A 197 11.26 -0.59 -27.07
CA LYS A 197 12.14 -1.77 -27.13
C LYS A 197 11.44 -3.02 -26.66
#